data_a9a83e0b3a1c061debc4e1203f7c1904
#
_entry.id   a9a83e0b3a1c061debc4e1203f7c1904
#
_cell.length_a   1.000
_cell.length_b   1.000
_cell.length_c   1.000
_cell.angle_alpha   90.00
_cell.angle_beta   90.00
_cell.angle_gamma   90.00
#
_symmetry.space_group_name_H-M   'P 1'
#
loop_
_entity.id
_entity.type
_entity.pdbx_description
1 polymer ?
#
loop_
_entity_poly.entity_id
_entity_poly.type
_entity_poly.pdbx_seq_one_letter_code
_entity_poly.pdbx_strand_id
1 'polypeptide(L)'
;MTMLLTAEEVKQLALKESGELAGVAAVNTFPTSVPSRPPQAVLPGAKSVIAYGIPMLLGSISSNPRVAASHTKTVYDELNRIGYQVGRLLERAGYHAATVGSFFPLEMSKETRGLVGDLSFRHAAVAAGLGVWSRCRLVLNPRWGPRVRYAAVVTDAPLASDSPSEEELCADCDLCIRACPVGALSTEGTVDTIKCLLQVQQYGQPGFSRFLRDLVAKPIEEQQQALRQPLFWNLYQHLAMGIDYECSRCLEACPVGL
;
A
#
# COMPACT_ATOMS: atom_id res chain seq x y z
N MET A 1 2.92 9.57 34.20
CA MET A 1 4.29 9.01 34.22
C MET A 1 4.46 8.24 32.92
N THR A 2 5.31 8.74 32.02
CA THR A 2 5.54 8.08 30.71
C THR A 2 6.35 6.80 30.97
N MET A 3 5.82 5.66 30.51
CA MET A 3 6.51 4.38 30.64
C MET A 3 7.58 4.29 29.53
N LEU A 4 8.80 3.88 29.88
CA LEU A 4 9.85 3.70 28.87
C LEU A 4 9.49 2.49 27.99
N LEU A 5 9.11 2.76 26.73
CA LEU A 5 8.76 1.75 25.75
C LEU A 5 9.94 1.54 24.79
N THR A 6 10.30 0.29 24.54
CA THR A 6 11.38 -0.06 23.63
C THR A 6 10.87 -0.32 22.20
N ALA A 7 11.74 -0.13 21.21
CA ALA A 7 11.43 -0.47 19.82
C ALA A 7 11.04 -1.95 19.66
N GLU A 8 11.73 -2.84 20.42
CA GLU A 8 11.48 -4.27 20.37
C GLU A 8 10.08 -4.64 20.87
N GLU A 9 9.61 -4.05 21.99
CA GLU A 9 8.25 -4.29 22.50
C GLU A 9 7.18 -3.87 21.48
N VAL A 10 7.39 -2.75 20.78
CA VAL A 10 6.48 -2.28 19.75
C VAL A 10 6.47 -3.21 18.53
N LYS A 11 7.66 -3.64 18.07
CA LYS A 11 7.79 -4.60 16.97
C LYS A 11 7.14 -5.94 17.32
N GLN A 12 7.38 -6.46 18.51
CA GLN A 12 6.79 -7.73 18.96
C GLN A 12 5.26 -7.68 19.01
N LEU A 13 4.66 -6.55 19.39
CA LEU A 13 3.21 -6.41 19.32
C LEU A 13 2.73 -6.49 17.87
N ALA A 14 3.36 -5.76 16.94
CA ALA A 14 2.97 -5.80 15.53
C ALA A 14 3.07 -7.20 14.93
N LEU A 15 4.13 -7.95 15.28
CA LEU A 15 4.32 -9.34 14.86
C LEU A 15 3.28 -10.29 15.49
N LYS A 16 2.98 -10.12 16.78
CA LYS A 16 1.95 -10.91 17.48
C LYS A 16 0.55 -10.70 16.91
N GLU A 17 0.24 -9.48 16.47
CA GLU A 17 -1.05 -9.09 15.91
C GLU A 17 -1.20 -9.47 14.41
N SER A 18 -0.51 -10.50 13.94
CA SER A 18 -0.52 -11.04 12.57
C SER A 18 0.37 -10.32 11.56
N GLY A 19 1.23 -9.38 11.99
CA GLY A 19 2.30 -8.87 11.14
C GLY A 19 3.39 -9.92 10.95
N GLU A 20 3.91 -10.05 9.75
CA GLU A 20 5.07 -10.93 9.46
C GLU A 20 6.38 -10.14 9.46
N LEU A 21 6.27 -8.82 9.39
CA LEU A 21 7.37 -7.87 9.32
C LEU A 21 7.07 -6.67 10.21
N ALA A 22 8.06 -6.22 10.96
CA ALA A 22 8.00 -4.96 11.70
C ALA A 22 9.39 -4.34 11.83
N GLY A 23 9.47 -3.02 11.73
CA GLY A 23 10.70 -2.26 11.90
C GLY A 23 10.40 -0.81 12.26
N VAL A 24 11.42 -0.11 12.77
CA VAL A 24 11.33 1.29 13.19
C VAL A 24 12.25 2.15 12.33
N ALA A 25 11.74 3.23 11.78
CA ALA A 25 12.53 4.26 11.09
C ALA A 25 12.49 5.57 11.89
N ALA A 26 13.62 6.28 11.96
CA ALA A 26 13.64 7.64 12.48
C ALA A 26 13.06 8.59 11.42
N VAL A 27 12.32 9.64 11.84
CA VAL A 27 11.67 10.56 10.90
C VAL A 27 12.65 11.32 10.00
N ASN A 28 13.89 11.53 10.43
CA ASN A 28 14.94 12.18 9.66
C ASN A 28 15.54 11.30 8.55
N THR A 29 15.22 10.00 8.50
CA THR A 29 15.63 9.09 7.42
C THR A 29 14.69 9.14 6.23
N PHE A 30 13.55 9.79 6.36
CA PHE A 30 12.62 9.95 5.24
C PHE A 30 13.18 10.94 4.22
N PRO A 31 13.19 10.57 2.93
CA PRO A 31 13.64 11.50 1.89
C PRO A 31 12.68 12.70 1.79
N THR A 32 13.24 13.89 1.63
CA THR A 32 12.49 15.15 1.51
C THR A 32 11.79 15.32 0.15
N SER A 33 12.17 14.50 -0.83
CA SER A 33 11.69 14.58 -2.23
C SER A 33 10.63 13.55 -2.60
N VAL A 34 10.03 12.87 -1.64
CA VAL A 34 8.98 11.88 -1.94
C VAL A 34 7.65 12.55 -2.27
N PRO A 35 6.84 11.96 -3.17
CA PRO A 35 5.48 12.41 -3.40
C PRO A 35 4.56 11.95 -2.25
N SER A 36 4.89 12.33 -1.03
CA SER A 36 4.11 12.13 0.19
C SER A 36 4.52 13.16 1.23
N ARG A 37 3.66 13.39 2.21
CA ARG A 37 3.96 14.31 3.30
C ARG A 37 5.03 13.71 4.23
N PRO A 38 5.90 14.53 4.83
CA PRO A 38 6.82 14.05 5.84
C PRO A 38 6.04 13.56 7.08
N PRO A 39 6.60 12.62 7.87
CA PRO A 39 5.91 12.10 9.07
C PRO A 39 5.43 13.18 10.05
N GLN A 40 6.15 14.30 10.14
CA GLN A 40 5.78 15.44 10.99
C GLN A 40 4.52 16.19 10.52
N ALA A 41 4.13 16.05 9.24
CA ALA A 41 2.87 16.58 8.74
C ALA A 41 1.67 15.72 9.18
N VAL A 42 1.92 14.42 9.44
CA VAL A 42 0.91 13.50 10.01
C VAL A 42 0.77 13.72 11.52
N LEU A 43 1.90 13.80 12.24
CA LEU A 43 1.93 14.03 13.68
C LEU A 43 3.01 15.07 14.00
N PRO A 44 2.65 16.30 14.39
CA PRO A 44 3.61 17.29 14.88
C PRO A 44 4.41 16.74 16.07
N GLY A 45 5.73 16.89 16.02
CA GLY A 45 6.62 16.34 17.07
C GLY A 45 6.97 14.87 16.88
N ALA A 46 6.57 14.22 15.78
CA ALA A 46 6.94 12.86 15.46
C ALA A 46 8.46 12.64 15.50
N LYS A 47 8.88 11.51 16.06
CA LYS A 47 10.29 11.09 16.18
C LYS A 47 10.56 9.76 15.51
N SER A 48 9.55 8.87 15.46
CA SER A 48 9.69 7.53 14.93
C SER A 48 8.50 7.14 14.06
N VAL A 49 8.74 6.26 13.10
CA VAL A 49 7.73 5.62 12.26
C VAL A 49 7.88 4.11 12.41
N ILE A 50 6.85 3.45 12.90
CA ILE A 50 6.79 1.99 13.00
C ILE A 50 6.19 1.46 11.69
N ALA A 51 7.00 0.85 10.84
CA ALA A 51 6.56 0.18 9.63
C ALA A 51 6.31 -1.30 9.93
N TYR A 52 5.26 -1.86 9.36
CA TYR A 52 4.92 -3.29 9.46
C TYR A 52 4.31 -3.78 8.16
N GLY A 53 4.33 -5.10 7.94
CA GLY A 53 3.88 -5.67 6.68
C GLY A 53 3.27 -7.05 6.83
N ILE A 54 2.37 -7.37 5.90
CA ILE A 54 1.72 -8.67 5.76
C ILE A 54 1.99 -9.20 4.35
N PRO A 55 2.54 -10.42 4.21
CA PRO A 55 2.68 -11.07 2.93
C PRO A 55 1.32 -11.42 2.34
N MET A 56 1.19 -11.24 1.03
CA MET A 56 0.01 -11.63 0.28
C MET A 56 0.09 -13.11 -0.11
N LEU A 57 -1.03 -13.81 -0.03
CA LEU A 57 -1.11 -15.20 -0.49
C LEU A 57 -0.97 -15.26 -2.03
N LEU A 58 0.09 -15.91 -2.51
CA LEU A 58 0.38 -16.00 -3.94
C LEU A 58 -0.80 -16.60 -4.72
N GLY A 59 -1.41 -17.68 -4.22
CA GLY A 59 -2.59 -18.27 -4.84
C GLY A 59 -3.79 -17.34 -4.96
N SER A 60 -3.93 -16.39 -4.04
CA SER A 60 -5.02 -15.40 -4.09
C SER A 60 -4.75 -14.29 -5.10
N ILE A 61 -3.52 -13.73 -5.11
CA ILE A 61 -3.17 -12.64 -6.03
C ILE A 61 -3.01 -13.11 -7.49
N SER A 62 -2.68 -14.39 -7.70
CA SER A 62 -2.57 -15.02 -9.03
C SER A 62 -3.90 -15.60 -9.54
N SER A 63 -4.97 -15.48 -8.74
CA SER A 63 -6.29 -15.97 -9.10
C SER A 63 -7.05 -14.97 -9.99
N ASN A 64 -8.36 -15.15 -10.11
CA ASN A 64 -9.19 -14.19 -10.83
C ASN A 64 -9.29 -12.85 -10.05
N PRO A 65 -9.64 -11.74 -10.74
CA PRO A 65 -9.65 -10.41 -10.12
C PRO A 65 -10.52 -10.27 -8.87
N ARG A 66 -11.62 -11.01 -8.77
CA ARG A 66 -12.52 -10.97 -7.59
C ARG A 66 -11.88 -11.56 -6.36
N VAL A 67 -11.19 -12.69 -6.51
CA VAL A 67 -10.44 -13.34 -5.41
C VAL A 67 -9.28 -12.45 -4.97
N ALA A 68 -8.51 -11.94 -5.93
CA ALA A 68 -7.38 -11.05 -5.64
C ALA A 68 -7.84 -9.76 -4.91
N ALA A 69 -8.92 -9.14 -5.36
CA ALA A 69 -9.47 -7.94 -4.74
C ALA A 69 -9.98 -8.21 -3.31
N SER A 70 -10.73 -9.29 -3.10
CA SER A 70 -11.21 -9.68 -1.77
C SER A 70 -10.06 -9.97 -0.80
N HIS A 71 -9.03 -10.67 -1.27
CA HIS A 71 -7.82 -10.94 -0.48
C HIS A 71 -7.09 -9.64 -0.11
N THR A 72 -6.90 -8.74 -1.07
CA THR A 72 -6.24 -7.44 -0.83
C THR A 72 -6.98 -6.62 0.21
N LYS A 73 -8.32 -6.60 0.16
CA LYS A 73 -9.12 -5.91 1.18
C LYS A 73 -8.87 -6.50 2.57
N THR A 74 -8.91 -7.83 2.70
CA THR A 74 -8.62 -8.50 3.98
C THR A 74 -7.26 -8.09 4.52
N VAL A 75 -6.22 -8.05 3.66
CA VAL A 75 -4.87 -7.63 4.09
C VAL A 75 -4.85 -6.17 4.56
N TYR A 76 -5.57 -5.26 3.90
CA TYR A 76 -5.65 -3.86 4.34
C TYR A 76 -6.41 -3.72 5.67
N ASP A 77 -7.49 -4.46 5.87
CA ASP A 77 -8.25 -4.45 7.13
C ASP A 77 -7.36 -4.94 8.29
N GLU A 78 -6.57 -6.00 8.08
CA GLU A 78 -5.62 -6.50 9.08
C GLU A 78 -4.48 -5.48 9.35
N LEU A 79 -3.94 -4.85 8.33
CA LEU A 79 -2.94 -3.78 8.52
C LEU A 79 -3.49 -2.62 9.36
N ASN A 80 -4.73 -2.20 9.10
CA ASN A 80 -5.38 -1.15 9.90
C ASN A 80 -5.59 -1.60 11.36
N ARG A 81 -5.96 -2.87 11.58
CA ARG A 81 -6.12 -3.44 12.91
C ARG A 81 -4.80 -3.46 13.69
N ILE A 82 -3.72 -3.91 13.07
CA ILE A 82 -2.37 -3.89 13.66
C ILE A 82 -1.99 -2.46 14.04
N GLY A 83 -2.15 -1.50 13.13
CA GLY A 83 -1.84 -0.09 13.39
C GLY A 83 -2.57 0.47 14.59
N TYR A 84 -3.86 0.16 14.71
CA TYR A 84 -4.66 0.57 15.87
C TYR A 84 -4.13 -0.02 17.19
N GLN A 85 -3.74 -1.30 17.21
CA GLN A 85 -3.19 -1.93 18.43
C GLN A 85 -1.82 -1.34 18.81
N VAL A 86 -0.95 -1.12 17.82
CA VAL A 86 0.34 -0.45 18.02
C VAL A 86 0.14 0.98 18.56
N GLY A 87 -0.77 1.76 17.95
CA GLY A 87 -1.10 3.10 18.41
C GLY A 87 -1.60 3.11 19.85
N ARG A 88 -2.48 2.17 20.20
CA ARG A 88 -2.97 2.03 21.59
C ARG A 88 -1.87 1.69 22.60
N LEU A 89 -0.90 0.86 22.22
CA LEU A 89 0.25 0.57 23.10
C LEU A 89 1.04 1.84 23.39
N LEU A 90 1.35 2.60 22.34
CA LEU A 90 2.09 3.86 22.44
C LEU A 90 1.36 4.89 23.33
N GLU A 91 0.07 5.07 23.13
CA GLU A 91 -0.72 6.01 23.93
C GLU A 91 -0.86 5.58 25.39
N ARG A 92 -0.99 4.29 25.69
CA ARG A 92 -0.96 3.77 27.05
C ARG A 92 0.39 4.01 27.74
N ALA A 93 1.47 4.07 26.97
CA ALA A 93 2.81 4.42 27.49
C ALA A 93 3.00 5.94 27.66
N GLY A 94 2.03 6.76 27.25
CA GLY A 94 2.04 8.22 27.40
C GLY A 94 2.64 8.97 26.20
N TYR A 95 2.72 8.33 25.04
CA TYR A 95 3.12 8.95 23.77
C TYR A 95 1.91 9.20 22.88
N HIS A 96 2.05 10.08 21.90
CA HIS A 96 1.04 10.25 20.86
C HIS A 96 1.35 9.34 19.67
N ALA A 97 0.29 8.82 19.04
CA ALA A 97 0.42 7.96 17.88
C ALA A 97 -0.65 8.31 16.84
N ALA A 98 -0.24 8.36 15.57
CA ALA A 98 -1.14 8.55 14.45
C ALA A 98 -1.07 7.35 13.51
N THR A 99 -2.22 6.71 13.28
CA THR A 99 -2.37 5.64 12.29
C THR A 99 -2.77 6.25 10.96
N VAL A 100 -2.11 5.85 9.87
CA VAL A 100 -2.48 6.26 8.52
C VAL A 100 -3.23 5.11 7.87
N GLY A 101 -4.38 5.38 7.27
CA GLY A 101 -5.19 4.36 6.61
C GLY A 101 -4.42 3.65 5.49
N SER A 102 -4.52 2.33 5.45
CA SER A 102 -3.72 1.51 4.52
C SER A 102 -4.08 1.71 3.06
N PHE A 103 -5.26 2.25 2.74
CA PHE A 103 -5.74 2.44 1.38
C PHE A 103 -6.39 3.82 1.18
N PHE A 104 -7.53 4.09 1.80
CA PHE A 104 -8.26 5.37 1.74
C PHE A 104 -8.45 5.95 3.15
N PRO A 105 -8.70 7.27 3.27
CA PRO A 105 -8.80 8.29 2.22
C PRO A 105 -7.45 8.80 1.73
N LEU A 106 -7.43 9.32 0.49
CA LEU A 106 -6.30 10.05 -0.10
C LEU A 106 -6.72 11.49 -0.38
N GLU A 107 -5.78 12.43 -0.31
CA GLU A 107 -6.04 13.81 -0.71
C GLU A 107 -6.34 13.89 -2.22
N MET A 108 -7.52 14.43 -2.55
CA MET A 108 -7.97 14.66 -3.91
C MET A 108 -7.93 16.16 -4.23
N SER A 109 -6.84 16.62 -4.81
CA SER A 109 -6.70 17.98 -5.33
C SER A 109 -6.32 17.98 -6.81
N LYS A 110 -6.27 19.14 -7.45
CA LYS A 110 -5.78 19.27 -8.82
C LYS A 110 -4.30 18.93 -8.92
N GLU A 111 -3.54 19.20 -7.86
CA GLU A 111 -2.10 18.98 -7.74
C GLU A 111 -1.78 17.51 -7.47
N THR A 112 -2.44 16.91 -6.50
CA THR A 112 -2.14 15.54 -6.05
C THR A 112 -2.82 14.47 -6.89
N ARG A 113 -4.03 14.75 -7.39
CA ARG A 113 -4.86 13.82 -8.19
C ARG A 113 -5.00 12.42 -7.56
N GLY A 114 -4.98 12.32 -6.23
CA GLY A 114 -5.02 11.06 -5.49
C GLY A 114 -3.75 10.20 -5.62
N LEU A 115 -2.63 10.79 -6.05
CA LEU A 115 -1.35 10.08 -6.19
C LEU A 115 -0.41 10.28 -4.99
N VAL A 116 -0.79 11.15 -4.06
CA VAL A 116 0.01 11.50 -2.88
C VAL A 116 -0.75 11.07 -1.62
N GLY A 117 -0.18 10.12 -0.89
CA GLY A 117 -0.68 9.72 0.43
C GLY A 117 -0.13 10.61 1.55
N ASP A 118 -0.78 10.57 2.72
CA ASP A 118 -0.31 11.28 3.90
C ASP A 118 1.04 10.77 4.39
N LEU A 119 1.33 9.48 4.17
CA LEU A 119 2.63 8.85 4.42
C LEU A 119 2.90 7.78 3.35
N SER A 120 4.13 7.73 2.85
CA SER A 120 4.53 6.66 1.94
C SER A 120 4.97 5.41 2.71
N PHE A 121 4.12 4.39 2.78
CA PHE A 121 4.43 3.12 3.45
C PHE A 121 5.62 2.39 2.83
N ARG A 122 5.84 2.54 1.53
CA ARG A 122 7.01 1.96 0.85
C ARG A 122 8.32 2.60 1.34
N HIS A 123 8.35 3.93 1.49
CA HIS A 123 9.52 4.61 2.06
C HIS A 123 9.69 4.24 3.53
N ALA A 124 8.60 4.16 4.31
CA ALA A 124 8.64 3.69 5.70
C ALA A 124 9.23 2.29 5.80
N ALA A 125 8.80 1.36 4.95
CA ALA A 125 9.31 -0.01 4.93
C ALA A 125 10.81 -0.08 4.59
N VAL A 126 11.27 0.66 3.58
CA VAL A 126 12.70 0.70 3.23
C VAL A 126 13.53 1.36 4.32
N ALA A 127 13.08 2.49 4.87
CA ALA A 127 13.77 3.19 5.95
C ALA A 127 13.85 2.35 7.24
N ALA A 128 12.88 1.48 7.47
CA ALA A 128 12.83 0.54 8.61
C ALA A 128 13.52 -0.82 8.32
N GLY A 129 14.26 -0.96 7.21
CA GLY A 129 15.02 -2.17 6.88
C GLY A 129 14.18 -3.38 6.45
N LEU A 130 12.89 -3.19 6.09
CA LEU A 130 12.00 -4.30 5.74
C LEU A 130 12.16 -4.79 4.29
N GLY A 131 13.02 -4.14 3.52
CA GLY A 131 13.36 -4.51 2.15
C GLY A 131 13.99 -3.35 1.37
N VAL A 132 14.19 -3.57 0.08
CA VAL A 132 14.88 -2.63 -0.82
C VAL A 132 13.98 -2.25 -2.01
N TRP A 133 14.31 -1.13 -2.67
CA TRP A 133 13.58 -0.72 -3.86
C TRP A 133 13.82 -1.65 -5.04
N SER A 134 12.75 -1.98 -5.75
CA SER A 134 12.81 -2.67 -7.03
C SER A 134 12.70 -1.71 -8.23
N ARG A 135 13.01 -2.22 -9.41
CA ARG A 135 12.80 -1.52 -10.69
C ARG A 135 11.33 -1.16 -10.93
N CYS A 136 10.39 -1.97 -10.48
CA CYS A 136 8.94 -1.65 -10.55
C CYS A 136 8.44 -0.73 -9.42
N ARG A 137 9.35 -0.13 -8.64
CA ARG A 137 9.03 0.79 -7.54
C ARG A 137 8.18 0.19 -6.42
N LEU A 138 8.24 -1.14 -6.27
CA LEU A 138 7.76 -1.84 -5.10
C LEU A 138 8.93 -2.14 -4.16
N VAL A 139 8.63 -2.42 -2.90
CA VAL A 139 9.62 -2.87 -1.93
C VAL A 139 9.81 -4.37 -2.09
N LEU A 140 11.04 -4.82 -2.31
CA LEU A 140 11.41 -6.23 -2.30
C LEU A 140 11.85 -6.65 -0.91
N ASN A 141 11.14 -7.57 -0.33
CA ASN A 141 11.56 -8.28 0.87
C ASN A 141 12.32 -9.56 0.45
N PRO A 142 13.43 -9.95 1.12
CA PRO A 142 14.20 -11.14 0.72
C PRO A 142 13.37 -12.43 0.75
N ARG A 143 12.42 -12.56 1.69
CA ARG A 143 11.61 -13.78 1.85
C ARG A 143 10.36 -13.81 0.96
N TRP A 144 9.70 -12.66 0.73
CA TRP A 144 8.41 -12.60 0.03
C TRP A 144 8.43 -11.77 -1.26
N GLY A 145 9.60 -11.25 -1.65
CA GLY A 145 9.73 -10.39 -2.83
C GLY A 145 8.82 -9.16 -2.73
N PRO A 146 8.14 -8.77 -3.82
CA PRO A 146 7.24 -7.61 -3.85
C PRO A 146 5.84 -7.92 -3.28
N ARG A 147 5.60 -9.13 -2.79
CA ARG A 147 4.28 -9.62 -2.37
C ARG A 147 3.96 -9.30 -0.91
N VAL A 148 4.34 -8.12 -0.46
CA VAL A 148 4.03 -7.61 0.89
C VAL A 148 3.24 -6.32 0.76
N ARG A 149 2.19 -6.18 1.56
CA ARG A 149 1.52 -4.91 1.81
C ARG A 149 2.04 -4.33 3.11
N TYR A 150 2.37 -3.05 3.09
CA TYR A 150 2.93 -2.34 4.22
C TYR A 150 1.96 -1.27 4.73
N ALA A 151 2.03 -1.00 6.03
CA ALA A 151 1.43 0.15 6.67
C ALA A 151 2.38 0.70 7.75
N ALA A 152 2.02 1.82 8.38
CA ALA A 152 2.86 2.41 9.39
C ALA A 152 2.05 3.21 10.42
N VAL A 153 2.63 3.36 11.61
CA VAL A 153 2.21 4.26 12.67
C VAL A 153 3.29 5.31 12.89
N VAL A 154 2.88 6.58 12.96
CA VAL A 154 3.77 7.71 13.29
C VAL A 154 3.63 8.03 14.78
N THR A 155 4.73 8.28 15.49
CA THR A 155 4.71 8.57 16.94
C THR A 155 5.78 9.57 17.36
N ASP A 156 5.52 10.27 18.45
CA ASP A 156 6.50 11.11 19.15
C ASP A 156 7.39 10.32 20.14
N ALA A 157 7.16 9.02 20.30
CA ALA A 157 8.03 8.12 21.06
C ALA A 157 9.45 8.06 20.44
N PRO A 158 10.52 8.28 21.23
CA PRO A 158 11.89 8.22 20.74
C PRO A 158 12.38 6.75 20.70
N LEU A 159 11.92 5.99 19.71
CA LEU A 159 12.28 4.59 19.55
C LEU A 159 13.63 4.47 18.81
N ALA A 160 14.44 3.48 19.18
CA ALA A 160 15.65 3.13 18.44
C ALA A 160 15.27 2.68 17.03
N SER A 161 15.87 3.30 15.99
CA SER A 161 15.60 2.94 14.59
C SER A 161 16.41 1.74 14.15
N ASP A 162 15.80 0.93 13.29
CA ASP A 162 16.51 -0.10 12.53
C ASP A 162 17.29 0.55 11.36
N SER A 163 18.28 -0.14 10.83
CA SER A 163 19.03 0.31 9.65
C SER A 163 18.35 -0.14 8.36
N PRO A 164 18.36 0.66 7.28
CA PRO A 164 17.95 0.21 5.97
C PRO A 164 18.75 -1.02 5.52
N SER A 165 18.09 -1.90 4.74
CA SER A 165 18.77 -3.06 4.15
C SER A 165 19.68 -2.62 3.00
N GLU A 166 20.86 -3.22 2.91
CA GLU A 166 21.86 -3.01 1.83
C GLU A 166 21.85 -4.17 0.81
N GLU A 167 20.85 -5.06 0.87
CA GLU A 167 20.77 -6.21 -0.01
C GLU A 167 20.49 -5.81 -1.47
N GLU A 168 21.15 -6.46 -2.42
CA GLU A 168 20.91 -6.30 -3.86
C GLU A 168 19.94 -7.39 -4.35
N LEU A 169 18.65 -7.19 -4.16
CA LEU A 169 17.61 -8.17 -4.52
C LEU A 169 17.10 -8.04 -5.95
N CYS A 170 17.18 -6.84 -6.54
CA CYS A 170 16.61 -6.57 -7.87
C CYS A 170 17.68 -6.77 -8.97
N ALA A 171 17.73 -7.96 -9.55
CA ALA A 171 18.55 -8.24 -10.74
C ALA A 171 17.99 -7.56 -12.02
N ASP A 172 18.80 -7.53 -13.08
CA ASP A 172 18.42 -7.00 -14.40
C ASP A 172 17.61 -8.01 -15.22
N CYS A 173 16.47 -8.49 -14.69
CA CYS A 173 15.68 -9.55 -15.31
C CYS A 173 14.49 -9.08 -16.17
N ASP A 174 14.06 -7.83 -16.08
CA ASP A 174 12.93 -7.21 -16.80
C ASP A 174 11.57 -7.94 -16.76
N LEU A 175 11.43 -8.99 -15.94
CA LEU A 175 10.21 -9.80 -15.90
C LEU A 175 8.99 -8.97 -15.50
N CYS A 176 9.11 -8.06 -14.52
CA CYS A 176 8.02 -7.18 -14.13
C CYS A 176 7.63 -6.19 -15.24
N ILE A 177 8.59 -5.73 -16.04
CA ILE A 177 8.37 -4.81 -17.18
C ILE A 177 7.58 -5.54 -18.27
N ARG A 178 8.03 -6.73 -18.66
CA ARG A 178 7.36 -7.56 -19.68
C ARG A 178 5.96 -8.02 -19.27
N ALA A 179 5.76 -8.25 -17.97
CA ALA A 179 4.47 -8.65 -17.42
C ALA A 179 3.47 -7.50 -17.29
N CYS A 180 3.89 -6.24 -17.42
CA CYS A 180 3.00 -5.10 -17.26
C CYS A 180 2.02 -4.99 -18.43
N PRO A 181 0.69 -5.18 -18.22
CA PRO A 181 -0.28 -5.26 -19.31
C PRO A 181 -0.50 -3.92 -20.04
N VAL A 182 -0.08 -2.82 -19.43
CA VAL A 182 -0.26 -1.46 -19.98
C VAL A 182 1.07 -0.75 -20.28
N GLY A 183 2.21 -1.44 -20.16
CA GLY A 183 3.52 -0.86 -20.41
C GLY A 183 3.81 0.36 -19.52
N ALA A 184 3.42 0.29 -18.25
CA ALA A 184 3.63 1.39 -17.29
C ALA A 184 5.03 1.39 -16.67
N LEU A 185 5.81 0.33 -16.83
CA LEU A 185 7.15 0.17 -16.25
C LEU A 185 8.20 0.30 -17.35
N SER A 186 9.31 0.97 -17.05
CA SER A 186 10.42 1.14 -17.97
C SER A 186 11.71 0.44 -17.50
N THR A 187 12.65 0.24 -18.42
CA THR A 187 13.98 -0.31 -18.14
C THR A 187 14.83 0.60 -17.26
N GLU A 188 14.56 1.90 -17.30
CA GLU A 188 15.25 2.92 -16.48
C GLU A 188 14.71 2.99 -15.03
N GLY A 189 13.74 2.09 -14.67
CA GLY A 189 13.14 2.06 -13.34
C GLY A 189 12.17 3.22 -13.08
N THR A 190 11.58 3.79 -14.14
CA THR A 190 10.49 4.76 -14.02
C THR A 190 9.13 4.09 -14.15
N VAL A 191 8.10 4.71 -13.61
CA VAL A 191 6.72 4.22 -13.65
C VAL A 191 5.80 5.31 -14.17
N ASP A 192 5.08 5.01 -15.26
CA ASP A 192 3.93 5.82 -15.66
C ASP A 192 2.77 5.53 -14.68
N THR A 193 2.72 6.35 -13.65
CA THR A 193 1.77 6.17 -12.54
C THR A 193 0.32 6.24 -13.01
N ILE A 194 0.02 7.06 -14.03
CA ILE A 194 -1.36 7.20 -14.55
C ILE A 194 -1.78 5.93 -15.28
N LYS A 195 -0.94 5.36 -16.15
CA LYS A 195 -1.25 4.08 -16.79
C LYS A 195 -1.43 2.96 -15.77
N CYS A 196 -0.54 2.89 -14.76
CA CYS A 196 -0.65 1.91 -13.69
C CYS A 196 -1.95 2.09 -12.90
N LEU A 197 -2.27 3.32 -12.48
CA LEU A 197 -3.46 3.64 -11.72
C LEU A 197 -4.75 3.26 -12.47
N LEU A 198 -4.86 3.62 -13.75
CA LEU A 198 -6.02 3.26 -14.58
C LEU A 198 -6.21 1.75 -14.69
N GLN A 199 -5.13 0.98 -14.73
CA GLN A 199 -5.17 -0.49 -14.74
C GLN A 199 -5.61 -1.05 -13.38
N VAL A 200 -5.09 -0.50 -12.28
CA VAL A 200 -5.43 -0.91 -10.91
C VAL A 200 -6.88 -0.56 -10.57
N GLN A 201 -7.37 0.58 -11.03
CA GLN A 201 -8.70 1.09 -10.73
C GLN A 201 -9.74 0.77 -11.83
N GLN A 202 -9.68 -0.41 -12.44
CA GLN A 202 -10.68 -0.81 -13.45
C GLN A 202 -12.08 -0.99 -12.84
N TYR A 203 -12.16 -1.42 -11.62
CA TYR A 203 -13.38 -1.66 -10.85
C TYR A 203 -13.48 -0.71 -9.66
N GLY A 204 -14.36 -1.00 -8.71
CA GLY A 204 -14.59 -0.14 -7.55
C GLY A 204 -15.20 1.20 -7.94
N GLN A 205 -15.04 2.20 -7.07
CA GLN A 205 -15.62 3.53 -7.28
C GLN A 205 -15.10 4.24 -8.54
N PRO A 206 -13.79 4.23 -8.88
CA PRO A 206 -13.32 4.87 -10.10
C PRO A 206 -13.87 4.22 -11.38
N GLY A 207 -13.92 2.88 -11.41
CA GLY A 207 -14.51 2.13 -12.51
C GLY A 207 -16.00 2.43 -12.68
N PHE A 208 -16.73 2.43 -11.57
CA PHE A 208 -18.17 2.76 -11.56
C PHE A 208 -18.43 4.21 -12.01
N SER A 209 -17.60 5.16 -11.55
CA SER A 209 -17.72 6.57 -11.96
C SER A 209 -17.46 6.76 -13.46
N ARG A 210 -16.51 6.02 -14.03
CA ARG A 210 -16.30 6.01 -15.50
C ARG A 210 -17.51 5.42 -16.22
N PHE A 211 -18.02 4.28 -15.76
CA PHE A 211 -19.22 3.65 -16.33
C PHE A 211 -20.42 4.60 -16.33
N LEU A 212 -20.68 5.32 -15.21
CA LEU A 212 -21.77 6.28 -15.13
C LEU A 212 -21.60 7.44 -16.11
N ARG A 213 -20.41 8.01 -16.22
CA ARG A 213 -20.12 9.10 -17.16
C ARG A 213 -20.39 8.66 -18.60
N ASP A 214 -19.97 7.45 -18.97
CA ASP A 214 -20.15 6.90 -20.29
C ASP A 214 -21.63 6.51 -20.53
N LEU A 215 -22.34 6.10 -19.47
CA LEU A 215 -23.77 5.76 -19.51
C LEU A 215 -24.65 6.97 -19.82
N VAL A 216 -24.42 8.09 -19.13
CA VAL A 216 -25.28 9.29 -19.28
C VAL A 216 -25.12 9.96 -20.66
N ALA A 217 -24.05 9.65 -21.38
CA ALA A 217 -23.84 10.11 -22.76
C ALA A 217 -24.59 9.28 -23.80
N LYS A 218 -25.25 8.17 -23.43
CA LYS A 218 -25.96 7.25 -24.35
C LYS A 218 -27.44 7.56 -24.47
N PRO A 219 -28.10 7.15 -25.59
CA PRO A 219 -29.54 7.11 -25.69
C PRO A 219 -30.18 6.25 -24.58
N ILE A 220 -31.44 6.54 -24.24
CA ILE A 220 -32.11 5.88 -23.09
C ILE A 220 -32.22 4.37 -23.25
N GLU A 221 -32.44 3.88 -24.47
CA GLU A 221 -32.52 2.46 -24.77
C GLU A 221 -31.20 1.74 -24.51
N GLU A 222 -30.09 2.37 -24.91
CA GLU A 222 -28.74 1.85 -24.64
C GLU A 222 -28.38 1.92 -23.16
N GLN A 223 -28.84 2.95 -22.42
CA GLN A 223 -28.65 3.03 -20.96
C GLN A 223 -29.31 1.85 -20.26
N GLN A 224 -30.60 1.56 -20.64
CA GLN A 224 -31.33 0.43 -20.07
C GLN A 224 -30.65 -0.92 -20.38
N GLN A 225 -30.10 -1.07 -21.57
CA GLN A 225 -29.36 -2.26 -21.96
C GLN A 225 -28.04 -2.39 -21.17
N ALA A 226 -27.29 -1.30 -21.04
CA ALA A 226 -26.01 -1.29 -20.30
C ALA A 226 -26.18 -1.69 -18.83
N LEU A 227 -27.25 -1.23 -18.15
CA LEU A 227 -27.56 -1.59 -16.76
C LEU A 227 -27.91 -3.07 -16.56
N ARG A 228 -28.24 -3.79 -17.61
CA ARG A 228 -28.51 -5.25 -17.58
C ARG A 228 -27.27 -6.10 -17.86
N GLN A 229 -26.15 -5.45 -18.29
CA GLN A 229 -24.92 -6.18 -18.64
C GLN A 229 -24.16 -6.67 -17.39
N PRO A 230 -23.43 -7.77 -17.49
CA PRO A 230 -22.58 -8.28 -16.40
C PRO A 230 -21.58 -7.26 -15.87
N LEU A 231 -21.10 -6.33 -16.71
CA LEU A 231 -20.17 -5.28 -16.30
C LEU A 231 -20.76 -4.40 -15.19
N PHE A 232 -22.02 -3.99 -15.30
CA PHE A 232 -22.69 -3.19 -14.26
C PHE A 232 -22.66 -3.92 -12.90
N TRP A 233 -23.02 -5.19 -12.90
CA TRP A 233 -23.07 -5.99 -11.67
C TRP A 233 -21.68 -6.25 -11.08
N ASN A 234 -20.66 -6.43 -11.90
CA ASN A 234 -19.29 -6.52 -11.44
C ASN A 234 -18.83 -5.21 -10.76
N LEU A 235 -19.09 -4.06 -11.38
CA LEU A 235 -18.78 -2.75 -10.83
C LEU A 235 -19.54 -2.50 -9.53
N TYR A 236 -20.82 -2.84 -9.47
CA TYR A 236 -21.66 -2.72 -8.27
C TYR A 236 -21.09 -3.52 -7.10
N GLN A 237 -20.72 -4.79 -7.32
CA GLN A 237 -20.18 -5.63 -6.25
C GLN A 237 -18.85 -5.08 -5.69
N HIS A 238 -17.94 -4.64 -6.55
CA HIS A 238 -16.69 -4.02 -6.10
C HIS A 238 -16.94 -2.73 -5.34
N LEU A 239 -17.88 -1.90 -5.80
CA LEU A 239 -18.27 -0.68 -5.10
C LEU A 239 -18.86 -1.00 -3.71
N ALA A 240 -19.74 -1.97 -3.60
CA ALA A 240 -20.36 -2.39 -2.34
C ALA A 240 -19.32 -2.94 -1.34
N MET A 241 -18.26 -3.59 -1.81
CA MET A 241 -17.15 -4.05 -0.97
C MET A 241 -16.15 -2.96 -0.61
N GLY A 242 -16.21 -1.80 -1.27
CA GLY A 242 -15.29 -0.68 -1.03
C GLY A 242 -13.86 -0.96 -1.49
N ILE A 243 -13.68 -1.74 -2.55
CA ILE A 243 -12.36 -2.07 -3.11
C ILE A 243 -12.31 -1.81 -4.61
N ASP A 244 -11.11 -1.45 -5.07
CA ASP A 244 -10.78 -1.38 -6.48
C ASP A 244 -10.18 -2.71 -6.95
N TYR A 245 -10.13 -2.91 -8.27
CA TYR A 245 -9.39 -4.01 -8.83
C TYR A 245 -7.89 -3.81 -8.58
N GLU A 246 -7.22 -4.88 -8.15
CA GLU A 246 -5.77 -4.91 -7.97
C GLU A 246 -5.11 -5.60 -9.17
N CYS A 247 -4.10 -4.96 -9.75
CA CYS A 247 -3.27 -5.58 -10.77
C CYS A 247 -2.00 -6.14 -10.11
N SER A 248 -1.84 -7.46 -10.10
CA SER A 248 -0.72 -8.18 -9.45
C SER A 248 0.38 -8.64 -10.42
N ARG A 249 0.29 -8.34 -11.71
CA ARG A 249 1.18 -8.91 -12.75
C ARG A 249 2.67 -8.72 -12.48
N CYS A 250 3.10 -7.55 -12.03
CA CYS A 250 4.50 -7.31 -11.68
C CYS A 250 4.92 -8.00 -10.38
N LEU A 251 3.98 -8.27 -9.46
CA LEU A 251 4.23 -9.02 -8.24
C LEU A 251 4.40 -10.51 -8.54
N GLU A 252 3.53 -11.06 -9.39
CA GLU A 252 3.53 -12.47 -9.80
C GLU A 252 4.79 -12.82 -10.58
N ALA A 253 5.21 -11.92 -11.49
CA ALA A 253 6.34 -12.15 -12.36
C ALA A 253 7.71 -12.07 -11.65
N CYS A 254 7.77 -11.51 -10.44
CA CYS A 254 9.04 -11.34 -9.73
C CYS A 254 9.51 -12.64 -9.09
N PRO A 255 10.75 -13.13 -9.42
CA PRO A 255 11.27 -14.37 -8.87
C PRO A 255 11.77 -14.27 -7.42
N VAL A 256 11.99 -13.03 -6.91
CA VAL A 256 12.47 -12.83 -5.54
C VAL A 256 11.42 -13.31 -4.55
N GLY A 257 11.80 -14.17 -3.62
CA GLY A 257 10.94 -14.71 -2.58
C GLY A 257 9.92 -15.76 -3.08
N LEU A 258 10.20 -16.45 -4.19
CA LEU A 258 9.46 -17.63 -4.65
C LEU A 258 10.12 -18.90 -4.17
#